data_ac2e7aa6435fce86891e4f8e021559a7
#
_entry.id   ac2e7aa6435fce86891e4f8e021559a7
#
_cell.length_a   1.000
_cell.length_b   1.000
_cell.length_c   1.000
_cell.angle_alpha   90.00
_cell.angle_beta   90.00
_cell.angle_gamma   90.00
#
_symmetry.space_group_name_H-M   'P 1'
#
loop_
_entity.id
_entity.type
_entity.pdbx_description
1 polymer ?
#
loop_
_entity_poly.entity_id
_entity_poly.type
_entity_poly.pdbx_seq_one_letter_code
_entity_poly.pdbx_strand_id
1 'polypeptide(L)' 'MEKEMKFEEAMAKLSEIVQTLERGEVSLDDSIGLFEEGMKLSKYCASILEKAEQKVQFLQAEVNEEQADHA' A
#
# COMPACT_ATOMS: atom_id res chain seq x y z
N MET A 1 -15.92 13.34 5.06
CA MET A 1 -15.41 13.13 5.15
C MET A 1 -14.93 12.34 5.24
N GLU A 2 -14.81 11.84 5.11
CA GLU A 2 -14.29 11.20 5.32
C GLU A 2 -13.19 11.19 5.42
N LYS A 3 -12.78 10.76 6.06
CA LYS A 3 -11.57 10.87 6.27
C LYS A 3 -10.86 9.86 5.63
N GLU A 4 -9.93 10.13 4.77
CA GLU A 4 -9.10 9.14 4.17
C GLU A 4 -8.01 8.76 5.11
N MET A 5 -7.76 7.45 5.20
CA MET A 5 -6.68 6.94 6.00
C MET A 5 -5.37 7.27 5.35
N LYS A 6 -4.41 7.72 6.12
CA LYS A 6 -3.09 7.99 5.59
C LYS A 6 -2.38 6.68 5.27
N PHE A 7 -1.46 6.76 4.32
CA PHE A 7 -0.72 5.57 3.90
C PHE A 7 -0.03 4.91 5.08
N GLU A 8 0.60 5.71 5.93
CA GLU A 8 1.29 5.15 7.09
C GLU A 8 0.35 4.44 8.03
N GLU A 9 -0.85 5.00 8.19
CA GLU A 9 -1.85 4.38 9.04
C GLU A 9 -2.30 3.05 8.47
N ALA A 10 -2.51 3.03 7.16
CA ALA A 10 -2.95 1.81 6.50
C ALA A 10 -1.88 0.73 6.61
N MET A 11 -0.62 1.12 6.41
CA MET A 11 0.47 0.17 6.52
C MET A 11 0.62 -0.36 7.94
N ALA A 12 0.44 0.51 8.92
CA ALA A 12 0.53 0.09 10.32
C ALA A 12 -0.57 -0.90 10.65
N LYS A 13 -1.77 -0.64 10.19
CA LYS A 13 -2.87 -1.57 10.41
C LYS A 13 -2.64 -2.89 9.71
N LEU A 14 -2.15 -2.84 8.49
CA LEU A 14 -1.85 -4.06 7.75
C LEU A 14 -0.79 -4.86 8.47
N SER A 15 0.24 -4.20 8.96
CA SER A 15 1.29 -4.88 9.69
C SER A 15 0.74 -5.55 10.96
N GLU A 16 -0.16 -4.86 11.62
CA GLU A 16 -0.78 -5.39 12.83
C GLU A 16 -1.58 -6.66 12.52
N ILE A 17 -2.32 -6.62 11.42
CA ILE A 17 -3.11 -7.76 11.00
C ILE A 17 -2.20 -8.94 10.68
N VAL A 18 -1.13 -8.68 9.96
CA VAL A 18 -0.19 -9.74 9.60
C VAL A 18 0.41 -10.37 10.86
N GLN A 19 0.81 -9.53 11.81
CA GLN A 19 1.37 -10.05 13.05
C GLN A 19 0.38 -10.89 13.82
N THR A 20 -0.88 -10.46 13.86
CA THR A 20 -1.91 -11.21 14.54
C THR A 20 -2.11 -12.57 13.89
N LEU A 21 -2.11 -12.60 12.57
CA LEU A 21 -2.27 -13.85 11.84
C LEU A 21 -1.06 -14.77 12.04
N GLU A 22 0.12 -14.17 12.11
CA GLU A 22 1.34 -14.96 12.29
C GLU A 22 1.39 -15.63 13.65
N ARG A 23 0.81 -14.98 14.65
CA ARG A 23 0.78 -15.60 15.98
C ARG A 23 -0.06 -16.86 15.98
N GLY A 24 -1.06 -16.92 15.13
CA GLY A 24 -1.90 -18.09 15.07
C GLY A 24 -2.78 -18.30 16.28
N GLU A 25 -3.08 -17.22 16.99
CA GLU A 25 -3.88 -17.32 18.20
C GLU A 25 -5.33 -16.94 18.00
N VAL A 26 -5.74 -16.78 16.76
CA VAL A 26 -7.11 -16.41 16.46
C VAL A 26 -7.83 -17.59 15.85
N SER A 27 -9.16 -17.59 15.99
CA SER A 27 -9.96 -18.64 15.40
C SER A 27 -9.91 -18.53 13.87
N LEU A 28 -10.35 -19.60 13.22
CA LEU A 28 -10.37 -19.59 11.76
C LEU A 28 -11.28 -18.49 11.24
N ASP A 29 -12.45 -18.35 11.85
CA ASP A 29 -13.39 -17.32 11.43
C ASP A 29 -12.78 -15.94 11.57
N ASP A 30 -12.10 -15.70 12.69
CA ASP A 30 -11.47 -14.40 12.89
C ASP A 30 -10.33 -14.20 11.92
N SER A 31 -9.61 -15.25 11.60
CA SER A 31 -8.51 -15.16 10.64
C SER A 31 -9.03 -14.74 9.28
N ILE A 32 -10.15 -15.28 8.87
CA ILE A 32 -10.74 -14.92 7.59
C ILE A 32 -11.14 -13.46 7.57
N GLY A 33 -11.74 -12.99 8.67
CA GLY A 33 -12.11 -11.58 8.77
C GLY A 33 -10.91 -10.67 8.70
N LEU A 34 -9.85 -11.05 9.39
CA LEU A 34 -8.62 -10.27 9.36
C LEU A 34 -8.01 -10.27 7.97
N PHE A 35 -8.05 -11.42 7.31
CA PHE A 35 -7.52 -11.54 5.97
C PHE A 35 -8.28 -10.62 5.01
N GLU A 36 -9.60 -10.60 5.13
CA GLU A 36 -10.41 -9.74 4.29
C GLU A 36 -10.08 -8.28 4.53
N GLU A 37 -9.92 -7.92 5.78
CA GLU A 37 -9.56 -6.54 6.10
C GLU A 37 -8.18 -6.21 5.56
N GLY A 38 -7.25 -7.16 5.68
CA GLY A 38 -5.92 -6.97 5.14
C GLY A 38 -5.94 -6.77 3.64
N MET A 39 -6.80 -7.51 2.95
CA MET A 39 -6.91 -7.35 1.51
C MET A 39 -7.39 -5.96 1.14
N LYS A 40 -8.36 -5.44 1.88
CA LYS A 40 -8.85 -4.10 1.62
C LYS A 40 -7.76 -3.06 1.84
N LEU A 41 -7.02 -3.21 2.93
CA LEU A 41 -5.92 -2.30 3.22
C LEU A 41 -4.83 -2.41 2.17
N SER A 42 -4.56 -3.62 1.73
CA SER A 42 -3.55 -3.85 0.73
C SER A 42 -3.92 -3.16 -0.58
N LYS A 43 -5.18 -3.25 -0.97
CA LYS A 43 -5.64 -2.58 -2.18
C LYS A 43 -5.54 -1.06 -2.03
N TYR A 44 -5.88 -0.58 -0.85
CA TYR A 44 -5.81 0.85 -0.60
C TYR A 44 -4.37 1.34 -0.72
N CYS A 45 -3.44 0.62 -0.11
CA CYS A 45 -2.03 0.97 -0.18
C CYS A 45 -1.51 0.89 -1.61
N ALA A 46 -1.92 -0.15 -2.33
CA ALA A 46 -1.50 -0.31 -3.71
C ALA A 46 -1.98 0.85 -4.56
N SER A 47 -3.18 1.32 -4.29
CA SER A 47 -3.74 2.44 -5.02
C SER A 47 -2.90 3.71 -4.80
N ILE A 48 -2.50 3.93 -3.55
CA ILE A 48 -1.68 5.09 -3.24
C ILE A 48 -0.32 4.97 -3.91
N LEU A 49 0.27 3.79 -3.83
CA LEU A 49 1.58 3.57 -4.45
C LEU A 49 1.52 3.73 -5.95
N GLU A 50 0.42 3.29 -6.55
CA GLU A 50 0.27 3.41 -7.99
C GLU A 50 0.25 4.87 -8.39
N LYS A 51 -0.46 5.69 -7.63
CA LYS A 51 -0.51 7.12 -7.93
C LYS A 51 0.86 7.75 -7.76
N ALA A 52 1.57 7.34 -6.73
CA ALA A 52 2.91 7.87 -6.50
C ALA A 52 3.85 7.42 -7.61
N GLU A 53 3.70 6.19 -8.06
CA GLU A 53 4.51 5.68 -9.15
C GLU A 53 4.30 6.47 -10.43
N GLN A 54 3.05 6.79 -10.70
CA GLN A 54 2.74 7.57 -11.89
C GLN A 54 3.42 8.93 -11.85
N LYS A 55 3.42 9.54 -10.67
CA LYS A 55 4.09 10.82 -10.51
C LYS A 55 5.58 10.68 -10.72
N VAL A 56 6.17 9.65 -10.15
CA VAL A 56 7.60 9.43 -10.27
C VAL A 56 7.97 9.17 -11.71
N GLN A 57 7.17 8.36 -12.41
CA GLN A 57 7.44 8.07 -13.80
C GLN A 57 7.38 9.33 -14.66
N PHE A 58 6.42 10.19 -14.36
CA PHE A 58 6.31 11.43 -15.11
C PHE A 58 7.56 12.28 -14.92
N LEU A 59 8.02 12.38 -13.69
CA LEU A 59 9.22 13.16 -13.41
C LEU A 59 10.46 12.54 -14.01
N GLN A 60 10.53 11.22 -13.98
CA GLN A 60 11.66 10.52 -14.55
C GLN A 60 11.71 10.68 -16.05
N ALA A 61 10.54 10.67 -16.68
CA ALA A 61 10.49 10.86 -18.12
C ALA A 61 11.07 12.20 -18.52
N GLU A 62 10.76 13.23 -17.76
CA GLU A 62 11.30 14.56 -18.03
C GLU A 62 12.80 14.59 -17.84
N VAL A 63 13.27 13.97 -16.75
CA VAL A 63 14.70 13.94 -16.49
C VAL A 63 15.42 13.12 -17.55
N ASN A 64 14.84 12.00 -17.93
CA ASN A 64 15.46 11.15 -18.93
C ASN A 64 15.58 11.83 -20.28
N GLU A 65 14.59 12.63 -20.62
CA GLU A 65 14.66 13.37 -21.87
C GLU A 65 15.84 14.31 -21.88
N GLU A 66 16.05 14.99 -20.76
CA GLU A 66 17.19 15.88 -20.66
C GLU A 66 18.50 15.13 -20.72
N GLN A 67 18.53 13.98 -20.05
CA GLN A 67 19.74 13.18 -20.02
C GLN A 67 20.00 12.50 -21.34
N ALA A 68 18.94 12.17 -22.05
CA ALA A 68 19.10 11.54 -23.36
C ALA A 68 19.85 12.44 -24.30
N ASP A 69 19.71 13.73 -24.11
CA ASP A 69 20.42 14.69 -24.97
C ASP A 69 21.91 14.61 -24.78
N HIS A 70 22.34 14.08 -23.68
CA HIS A 70 23.76 13.98 -23.38
C HIS A 70 24.38 12.68 -23.87
N ALA A 71 23.53 11.75 -24.25
CA ALA A 71 24.04 10.44 -24.67
C ALA A 71 24.70 10.47 -26.04
#